data_c67cc2138c8a0c8549141aba25b961e5
#
_entry.id   c67cc2138c8a0c8549141aba25b961e5
#
_cell.length_a   1.000
_cell.length_b   1.000
_cell.length_c   1.000
_cell.angle_alpha   90.00
_cell.angle_beta   90.00
_cell.angle_gamma   90.00
#
_symmetry.space_group_name_H-M   'P 1'
#
loop_
_entity.id
_entity.type
_entity.pdbx_description
1 polymer ?
#
loop_
_entity_poly.entity_id
_entity_poly.type
_entity_poly.pdbx_seq_one_letter_code
_entity_poly.pdbx_strand_id
1 'polypeptide(L)'
;MTETGAAVLHARRADDDDLALLLLIRHFELALLDLFGRGELNGTTHTCLGQEYVPVALRRLLADADHVFGNHRGHGHYLARFDDPAGLLAEIMGREGAVCGGVGGSQHILRDRYVSTGVQGESLPVAAGVALHLKRTEPGALACVFIGDGTWGEGAVYEALNLSSLWRLPLLVIVENNGIAQSTPTTRQMAGTVRARAEAFGVRHHGIESSDLSAIRDELAPLVAGVRSGGGPLVVEFATHRLGPHSKGDDTRDPETVRQARDNDWYRLYAEADPERFARADEAQRARVDAIVREVSARPPSRWRP
;
A
#
# COMPACT_ATOMS: atom_id res chain seq x y z
N MET A 1 4.87 -22.38 -33.99
CA MET A 1 3.71 -21.46 -33.90
C MET A 1 3.28 -21.53 -32.44
N THR A 2 3.69 -20.58 -31.66
CA THR A 2 3.61 -20.57 -30.18
C THR A 2 2.33 -19.90 -29.75
N GLU A 3 1.53 -20.61 -28.96
CA GLU A 3 0.25 -20.19 -28.35
C GLU A 3 0.41 -19.10 -27.24
N THR A 4 1.25 -18.12 -27.47
CA THR A 4 1.54 -17.08 -26.45
C THR A 4 0.62 -15.86 -26.51
N GLY A 5 -0.30 -15.82 -27.50
CA GLY A 5 -1.15 -14.62 -27.73
C GLY A 5 -2.47 -14.58 -26.96
N ALA A 6 -2.99 -15.71 -26.46
CA ALA A 6 -4.31 -15.76 -25.84
C ALA A 6 -4.31 -15.58 -24.32
N ALA A 7 -3.20 -15.85 -23.64
CA ALA A 7 -3.09 -15.73 -22.18
C ALA A 7 -3.04 -14.29 -21.66
N VAL A 8 -2.62 -13.34 -22.49
CA VAL A 8 -2.44 -11.94 -22.11
C VAL A 8 -3.77 -11.19 -21.97
N LEU A 9 -4.82 -11.59 -22.68
CA LEU A 9 -6.12 -10.91 -22.68
C LEU A 9 -7.03 -11.21 -21.48
N HIS A 10 -6.72 -12.24 -20.68
CA HIS A 10 -7.49 -12.55 -19.46
C HIS A 10 -6.90 -11.97 -18.19
N ALA A 11 -5.78 -11.29 -18.29
CA ALA A 11 -4.90 -11.06 -17.16
C ALA A 11 -5.18 -9.79 -16.33
N ARG A 12 -6.25 -8.99 -16.58
CA ARG A 12 -6.41 -7.74 -15.85
C ARG A 12 -7.88 -7.42 -15.62
N ARG A 13 -8.45 -8.11 -14.64
CA ARG A 13 -9.86 -7.94 -14.30
C ARG A 13 -9.97 -7.20 -12.96
N ALA A 14 -10.56 -6.03 -13.02
CA ALA A 14 -11.14 -5.35 -11.88
C ALA A 14 -12.63 -5.20 -12.14
N ASP A 15 -13.47 -5.36 -11.14
CA ASP A 15 -14.85 -4.88 -11.26
C ASP A 15 -14.90 -3.33 -11.19
N ASP A 16 -16.09 -2.75 -11.30
CA ASP A 16 -16.24 -1.29 -11.37
C ASP A 16 -15.82 -0.59 -10.08
N ASP A 17 -16.09 -1.20 -8.92
CA ASP A 17 -15.70 -0.64 -7.62
C ASP A 17 -14.18 -0.65 -7.44
N ASP A 18 -13.53 -1.74 -7.82
CA ASP A 18 -12.08 -1.88 -7.74
C ASP A 18 -11.38 -0.92 -8.72
N LEU A 19 -11.88 -0.81 -9.95
CA LEU A 19 -11.36 0.11 -10.94
C LEU A 19 -11.52 1.57 -10.48
N ALA A 20 -12.70 1.91 -9.96
CA ALA A 20 -12.95 3.24 -9.42
C ALA A 20 -12.01 3.57 -8.26
N LEU A 21 -11.75 2.62 -7.36
CA LEU A 21 -10.83 2.82 -6.23
C LEU A 21 -9.36 2.95 -6.68
N LEU A 22 -8.91 2.11 -7.63
CA LEU A 22 -7.59 2.24 -8.24
C LEU A 22 -7.37 3.64 -8.82
N LEU A 23 -8.36 4.13 -9.58
CA LEU A 23 -8.31 5.43 -10.23
C LEU A 23 -8.45 6.58 -9.24
N LEU A 24 -9.26 6.42 -8.19
CA LEU A 24 -9.33 7.37 -7.09
C LEU A 24 -7.94 7.56 -6.45
N ILE A 25 -7.26 6.46 -6.11
CA ILE A 25 -5.93 6.53 -5.49
C ILE A 25 -4.94 7.19 -6.46
N ARG A 26 -4.95 6.82 -7.76
CA ARG A 26 -4.09 7.42 -8.77
C ARG A 26 -4.28 8.94 -8.86
N HIS A 27 -5.51 9.40 -9.01
CA HIS A 27 -5.78 10.84 -9.12
C HIS A 27 -5.52 11.59 -7.82
N PHE A 28 -5.76 10.97 -6.67
CA PHE A 28 -5.41 11.52 -5.37
C PHE A 28 -3.90 11.76 -5.24
N GLU A 29 -3.08 10.79 -5.61
CA GLU A 29 -1.62 10.93 -5.58
C GLU A 29 -1.11 11.98 -6.57
N LEU A 30 -1.70 12.06 -7.77
CA LEU A 30 -1.35 13.11 -8.75
C LEU A 30 -1.74 14.50 -8.23
N ALA A 31 -2.88 14.62 -7.58
CA ALA A 31 -3.31 15.87 -6.94
C ALA A 31 -2.35 16.29 -5.81
N LEU A 32 -1.85 15.35 -5.01
CA LEU A 32 -0.85 15.65 -3.98
C LEU A 32 0.46 16.18 -4.59
N LEU A 33 0.91 15.63 -5.71
CA LEU A 33 2.09 16.14 -6.42
C LEU A 33 1.89 17.56 -6.95
N ASP A 34 0.71 17.87 -7.49
CA ASP A 34 0.36 19.20 -7.95
C ASP A 34 0.30 20.20 -6.78
N LEU A 35 -0.40 19.86 -5.70
CA LEU A 35 -0.47 20.68 -4.48
C LEU A 35 0.92 20.90 -3.86
N PHE A 36 1.77 19.88 -3.86
CA PHE A 36 3.15 20.00 -3.39
C PHE A 36 3.95 20.96 -4.28
N GLY A 37 3.83 20.83 -5.61
CA GLY A 37 4.49 21.72 -6.59
C GLY A 37 4.06 23.19 -6.44
N ARG A 38 2.84 23.45 -5.99
CA ARG A 38 2.30 24.79 -5.69
C ARG A 38 2.67 25.31 -4.30
N GLY A 39 3.37 24.49 -3.48
CA GLY A 39 3.75 24.87 -2.11
C GLY A 39 2.58 24.84 -1.11
N GLU A 40 1.49 24.15 -1.42
CA GLU A 40 0.31 24.05 -0.56
C GLU A 40 0.38 22.90 0.46
N LEU A 41 1.39 22.03 0.33
CA LEU A 41 1.65 20.93 1.26
C LEU A 41 2.91 21.18 2.09
N ASN A 42 2.84 20.87 3.38
CA ASN A 42 3.97 20.93 4.28
C ASN A 42 4.56 19.53 4.51
N GLY A 43 5.86 19.48 4.80
CA GLY A 43 6.55 18.23 5.10
C GLY A 43 6.95 17.44 3.87
N THR A 44 7.03 16.12 4.01
CA THR A 44 7.47 15.20 2.96
C THR A 44 6.32 14.31 2.54
N THR A 45 6.03 14.28 1.24
CA THR A 45 4.97 13.44 0.66
C THR A 45 5.60 12.30 -0.11
N HIS A 46 5.16 11.06 0.18
CA HIS A 46 5.61 9.85 -0.48
C HIS A 46 4.43 9.21 -1.20
N THR A 47 4.38 9.32 -2.51
CA THR A 47 3.28 8.74 -3.28
C THR A 47 3.40 7.23 -3.43
N CYS A 48 2.27 6.53 -3.53
CA CYS A 48 2.22 5.10 -3.85
C CYS A 48 2.03 4.84 -5.36
N LEU A 49 2.32 5.83 -6.23
CA LEU A 49 2.18 5.70 -7.67
C LEU A 49 2.91 4.46 -8.21
N GLY A 50 2.15 3.59 -8.88
CA GLY A 50 2.58 2.30 -9.40
C GLY A 50 2.31 1.11 -8.45
N GLN A 51 1.96 1.36 -7.19
CA GLN A 51 1.72 0.36 -6.15
C GLN A 51 0.25 0.30 -5.67
N GLU A 52 -0.64 1.11 -6.25
CA GLU A 52 -2.03 1.29 -5.83
C GLU A 52 -2.82 -0.03 -5.83
N TYR A 53 -2.47 -0.95 -6.72
CA TYR A 53 -3.17 -2.24 -6.86
C TYR A 53 -2.96 -3.16 -5.65
N VAL A 54 -1.87 -2.99 -4.89
CA VAL A 54 -1.57 -3.83 -3.72
C VAL A 54 -2.65 -3.70 -2.64
N PRO A 55 -2.92 -2.51 -2.08
CA PRO A 55 -3.97 -2.36 -1.09
C PRO A 55 -5.37 -2.64 -1.65
N VAL A 56 -5.64 -2.33 -2.93
CA VAL A 56 -6.94 -2.61 -3.55
C VAL A 56 -7.18 -4.12 -3.69
N ALA A 57 -6.15 -4.90 -4.06
CA ALA A 57 -6.25 -6.36 -4.09
C ALA A 57 -6.60 -6.93 -2.71
N LEU A 58 -5.96 -6.41 -1.64
CA LEU A 58 -6.14 -6.89 -0.29
C LEU A 58 -7.45 -6.46 0.37
N ARG A 59 -8.06 -5.36 -0.08
CA ARG A 59 -9.28 -4.80 0.51
C ARG A 59 -10.36 -5.85 0.79
N ARG A 60 -10.60 -6.77 -0.14
CA ARG A 60 -11.63 -7.81 -0.02
C ARG A 60 -11.19 -9.05 0.74
N LEU A 61 -9.92 -9.18 1.04
CA LEU A 61 -9.36 -10.28 1.84
C LEU A 61 -9.28 -9.92 3.32
N LEU A 62 -9.36 -8.63 3.63
CA LEU A 62 -9.34 -8.11 5.00
C LEU A 62 -10.76 -7.86 5.49
N ALA A 63 -11.02 -8.23 6.75
CA ALA A 63 -12.28 -8.00 7.44
C ALA A 63 -12.24 -6.71 8.27
N ASP A 64 -13.39 -6.22 8.72
CA ASP A 64 -13.49 -5.05 9.59
C ASP A 64 -12.81 -5.25 10.94
N ALA A 65 -12.79 -6.50 11.44
CA ALA A 65 -12.11 -6.89 12.66
C ALA A 65 -10.58 -6.87 12.58
N ASP A 66 -10.00 -6.80 11.37
CA ASP A 66 -8.55 -6.80 11.19
C ASP A 66 -7.94 -5.44 11.48
N HIS A 67 -6.74 -5.46 12.04
CA HIS A 67 -5.92 -4.27 12.20
C HIS A 67 -4.97 -4.12 11.00
N VAL A 68 -4.91 -2.91 10.46
CA VAL A 68 -4.07 -2.60 9.29
C VAL A 68 -3.01 -1.57 9.67
N PHE A 69 -1.77 -1.87 9.34
CA PHE A 69 -0.62 -1.00 9.58
C PHE A 69 -0.04 -0.56 8.24
N GLY A 70 -0.17 0.73 7.95
CA GLY A 70 0.42 1.37 6.78
C GLY A 70 1.85 1.84 7.02
N ASN A 71 2.52 2.20 5.92
CA ASN A 71 3.87 2.78 5.93
C ASN A 71 3.84 4.25 5.46
N HIS A 72 5.01 4.81 5.16
CA HIS A 72 5.17 6.18 4.65
C HIS A 72 4.49 6.45 3.29
N ARG A 73 4.13 5.39 2.51
CA ARG A 73 3.34 5.45 1.26
C ARG A 73 1.89 5.02 1.49
N GLY A 74 1.38 5.27 2.69
CA GLY A 74 0.13 4.70 3.19
C GLY A 74 -1.15 5.30 2.64
N HIS A 75 -1.12 6.26 1.71
CA HIS A 75 -2.34 6.89 1.18
C HIS A 75 -3.26 5.86 0.53
N GLY A 76 -2.71 4.98 -0.33
CA GLY A 76 -3.46 3.89 -0.95
C GLY A 76 -4.01 2.90 0.09
N HIS A 77 -3.24 2.57 1.14
CA HIS A 77 -3.68 1.69 2.22
C HIS A 77 -4.89 2.28 2.97
N TYR A 78 -4.82 3.58 3.29
CA TYR A 78 -5.92 4.29 3.94
C TYR A 78 -7.17 4.37 3.05
N LEU A 79 -7.01 4.79 1.80
CA LEU A 79 -8.11 4.94 0.86
C LEU A 79 -8.79 3.59 0.54
N ALA A 80 -8.01 2.51 0.43
CA ALA A 80 -8.56 1.18 0.25
C ALA A 80 -9.36 0.69 1.47
N ARG A 81 -9.03 1.17 2.68
CA ARG A 81 -9.73 0.81 3.91
C ARG A 81 -10.99 1.62 4.15
N PHE A 82 -10.98 2.95 3.85
CA PHE A 82 -12.03 3.87 4.30
C PHE A 82 -12.76 4.61 3.17
N ASP A 83 -12.22 4.64 1.95
CA ASP A 83 -12.75 5.46 0.85
C ASP A 83 -13.05 6.92 1.28
N ASP A 84 -12.16 7.52 2.07
CA ASP A 84 -12.29 8.87 2.61
C ASP A 84 -11.15 9.80 2.15
N PRO A 85 -11.12 10.18 0.87
CA PRO A 85 -10.09 11.07 0.33
C PRO A 85 -10.18 12.49 0.90
N ALA A 86 -11.36 12.96 1.30
CA ALA A 86 -11.52 14.30 1.85
C ALA A 86 -10.91 14.42 3.26
N GLY A 87 -11.13 13.43 4.13
CA GLY A 87 -10.53 13.38 5.46
C GLY A 87 -9.01 13.25 5.40
N LEU A 88 -8.50 12.38 4.52
CA LEU A 88 -7.06 12.21 4.31
C LEU A 88 -6.41 13.49 3.75
N LEU A 89 -7.01 14.12 2.75
CA LEU A 89 -6.48 15.37 2.19
C LEU A 89 -6.48 16.48 3.22
N ALA A 90 -7.56 16.59 4.02
CA ALA A 90 -7.64 17.55 5.10
C ALA A 90 -6.53 17.35 6.15
N GLU A 91 -6.19 16.08 6.45
CA GLU A 91 -5.07 15.77 7.34
C GLU A 91 -3.73 16.23 6.76
N ILE A 92 -3.46 15.90 5.49
CA ILE A 92 -2.20 16.24 4.81
C ILE A 92 -2.05 17.77 4.68
N MET A 93 -3.14 18.50 4.43
CA MET A 93 -3.16 19.96 4.30
C MET A 93 -3.30 20.70 5.64
N GLY A 94 -3.53 20.01 6.75
CA GLY A 94 -3.84 20.63 8.04
C GLY A 94 -5.13 21.46 8.01
N ARG A 95 -6.21 20.93 7.41
CA ARG A 95 -7.51 21.60 7.27
C ARG A 95 -8.57 20.99 8.19
N GLU A 96 -9.65 21.73 8.43
CA GLU A 96 -10.79 21.25 9.21
C GLU A 96 -11.37 19.97 8.61
N GLY A 97 -11.75 19.00 9.46
CA GLY A 97 -12.16 17.67 9.05
C GLY A 97 -11.01 16.68 8.87
N ALA A 98 -9.80 17.06 9.29
CA ALA A 98 -8.63 16.20 9.31
C ALA A 98 -8.82 14.98 10.23
N VAL A 99 -8.37 13.82 9.80
CA VAL A 99 -8.54 12.50 10.48
C VAL A 99 -7.90 12.48 11.87
N CYS A 100 -6.71 13.08 11.99
CA CYS A 100 -5.92 13.16 13.22
C CYS A 100 -5.74 14.62 13.69
N GLY A 101 -6.69 15.50 13.37
CA GLY A 101 -6.63 16.91 13.74
C GLY A 101 -5.58 17.72 12.98
N GLY A 102 -5.03 17.21 11.87
CA GLY A 102 -4.04 17.87 11.05
C GLY A 102 -2.61 17.82 11.60
N VAL A 103 -2.33 16.91 12.54
CA VAL A 103 -1.00 16.75 13.16
C VAL A 103 -0.22 15.54 12.64
N GLY A 104 -0.90 14.55 12.06
CA GLY A 104 -0.28 13.34 11.50
C GLY A 104 0.33 13.55 10.12
N GLY A 105 -0.20 14.52 9.37
CA GLY A 105 0.25 14.83 8.02
C GLY A 105 0.07 13.66 7.06
N SER A 106 1.06 13.46 6.16
CA SER A 106 1.02 12.43 5.12
C SER A 106 1.29 11.00 5.62
N GLN A 107 1.83 10.83 6.82
CA GLN A 107 2.44 9.56 7.20
C GLN A 107 1.91 8.94 8.49
N HIS A 108 1.39 9.74 9.41
CA HIS A 108 0.99 9.29 10.75
C HIS A 108 -0.51 9.41 10.94
N ILE A 109 -1.23 8.40 10.48
CA ILE A 109 -2.69 8.35 10.54
C ILE A 109 -3.12 7.31 11.57
N LEU A 110 -4.04 7.68 12.44
CA LEU A 110 -4.73 6.78 13.35
C LEU A 110 -6.24 6.91 13.13
N ARG A 111 -6.88 5.81 12.76
CA ARG A 111 -8.34 5.75 12.64
C ARG A 111 -8.82 4.33 12.86
N ASP A 112 -9.72 4.13 13.79
CA ASP A 112 -10.27 2.82 14.12
C ASP A 112 -9.16 1.74 14.30
N ARG A 113 -9.16 0.73 13.45
CA ARG A 113 -8.17 -0.36 13.43
C ARG A 113 -7.08 -0.13 12.36
N TYR A 114 -6.81 1.12 12.01
CA TYR A 114 -5.78 1.51 11.05
C TYR A 114 -4.76 2.43 11.71
N VAL A 115 -3.49 2.11 11.55
CA VAL A 115 -2.37 2.95 11.97
C VAL A 115 -1.35 3.02 10.84
N SER A 116 -0.84 4.20 10.54
CA SER A 116 0.33 4.34 9.67
C SER A 116 1.46 5.12 10.34
N THR A 117 2.69 4.82 9.95
CA THR A 117 3.88 5.52 10.44
C THR A 117 4.90 5.72 9.32
N GLY A 118 5.60 6.86 9.38
CA GLY A 118 6.74 7.15 8.51
C GLY A 118 8.02 6.44 8.94
N VAL A 119 8.09 5.92 10.17
CA VAL A 119 9.28 5.28 10.72
C VAL A 119 9.33 3.82 10.27
N GLN A 120 10.35 3.50 9.48
CA GLN A 120 10.50 2.16 8.90
C GLN A 120 10.95 1.17 9.98
N GLY A 121 10.39 -0.06 9.94
CA GLY A 121 10.69 -1.14 10.88
C GLY A 121 9.85 -1.15 12.16
N GLU A 122 9.28 -0.01 12.59
CA GLU A 122 8.51 0.06 13.85
C GLU A 122 7.12 -0.58 13.76
N SER A 123 6.47 -0.51 12.61
CA SER A 123 5.10 -1.04 12.46
C SER A 123 5.03 -2.55 12.65
N LEU A 124 6.08 -3.29 12.28
CA LEU A 124 6.04 -4.76 12.33
C LEU A 124 6.01 -5.32 13.76
N PRO A 125 6.87 -4.92 14.72
CA PRO A 125 6.76 -5.36 16.11
C PRO A 125 5.46 -4.90 16.78
N VAL A 126 4.94 -3.71 16.45
CA VAL A 126 3.62 -3.25 16.92
C VAL A 126 2.51 -4.14 16.39
N ALA A 127 2.52 -4.47 15.10
CA ALA A 127 1.57 -5.37 14.48
C ALA A 127 1.64 -6.79 15.08
N ALA A 128 2.84 -7.28 15.40
CA ALA A 128 3.02 -8.55 16.09
C ALA A 128 2.39 -8.54 17.50
N GLY A 129 2.55 -7.44 18.25
CA GLY A 129 1.88 -7.23 19.54
C GLY A 129 0.35 -7.23 19.43
N VAL A 130 -0.19 -6.53 18.42
CA VAL A 130 -1.63 -6.54 18.15
C VAL A 130 -2.10 -7.92 17.69
N ALA A 131 -1.35 -8.62 16.83
CA ALA A 131 -1.68 -9.99 16.44
C ALA A 131 -1.72 -10.95 17.64
N LEU A 132 -0.84 -10.77 18.62
CA LEU A 132 -0.89 -11.52 19.88
C LEU A 132 -2.15 -11.24 20.69
N HIS A 133 -2.56 -9.98 20.76
CA HIS A 133 -3.83 -9.59 21.38
C HIS A 133 -5.01 -10.24 20.65
N LEU A 134 -5.11 -10.08 19.34
CA LEU A 134 -6.19 -10.63 18.53
C LEU A 134 -6.30 -12.15 18.64
N LYS A 135 -5.17 -12.84 18.65
CA LYS A 135 -5.13 -14.30 18.84
C LYS A 135 -5.85 -14.76 20.12
N ARG A 136 -5.84 -13.92 21.16
CA ARG A 136 -6.41 -14.23 22.47
C ARG A 136 -7.84 -13.75 22.64
N THR A 137 -8.19 -12.64 22.00
CA THR A 137 -9.44 -11.91 22.27
C THR A 137 -10.43 -11.94 21.13
N GLU A 138 -9.94 -12.04 19.87
CA GLU A 138 -10.75 -11.97 18.67
C GLU A 138 -10.35 -13.08 17.66
N PRO A 139 -10.67 -14.36 17.95
CA PRO A 139 -10.30 -15.47 17.08
C PRO A 139 -10.83 -15.26 15.64
N GLY A 140 -9.95 -15.43 14.66
CA GLY A 140 -10.25 -15.18 13.25
C GLY A 140 -9.87 -13.79 12.73
N ALA A 141 -9.65 -12.80 13.60
CA ALA A 141 -9.04 -11.53 13.20
C ALA A 141 -7.53 -11.66 13.04
N LEU A 142 -6.93 -10.79 12.21
CA LEU A 142 -5.48 -10.74 11.98
C LEU A 142 -4.95 -9.31 12.01
N ALA A 143 -3.65 -9.16 12.17
CA ALA A 143 -2.93 -7.93 11.90
C ALA A 143 -2.28 -8.00 10.51
N CYS A 144 -2.55 -7.01 9.66
CA CYS A 144 -1.96 -6.84 8.34
C CYS A 144 -1.02 -5.64 8.37
N VAL A 145 0.26 -5.82 8.01
CA VAL A 145 1.24 -4.75 8.00
C VAL A 145 1.90 -4.61 6.64
N PHE A 146 1.91 -3.38 6.11
CA PHE A 146 2.57 -3.04 4.85
C PHE A 146 3.96 -2.48 5.15
N ILE A 147 4.97 -3.05 4.52
CA ILE A 147 6.37 -2.61 4.62
C ILE A 147 7.02 -2.58 3.24
N GLY A 148 8.03 -1.73 3.06
CA GLY A 148 8.84 -1.73 1.86
C GLY A 148 10.01 -2.71 1.94
N ASP A 149 10.63 -2.99 0.79
CA ASP A 149 11.83 -3.83 0.70
C ASP A 149 13.02 -3.27 1.52
N GLY A 150 13.15 -1.94 1.60
CA GLY A 150 14.17 -1.29 2.43
C GLY A 150 14.03 -1.56 3.93
N THR A 151 12.82 -1.81 4.41
CA THR A 151 12.54 -2.11 5.81
C THR A 151 13.19 -3.41 6.29
N TRP A 152 13.50 -4.33 5.39
CA TRP A 152 14.20 -5.57 5.70
C TRP A 152 15.68 -5.39 6.11
N GLY A 153 16.19 -4.17 6.09
CA GLY A 153 17.47 -3.80 6.70
C GLY A 153 17.39 -3.57 8.21
N GLU A 154 16.18 -3.40 8.77
CA GLU A 154 15.97 -3.05 10.19
C GLU A 154 15.97 -4.29 11.09
N GLY A 155 16.67 -4.23 12.23
CA GLY A 155 16.78 -5.34 13.19
C GLY A 155 15.43 -5.75 13.79
N ALA A 156 14.55 -4.78 14.07
CA ALA A 156 13.22 -5.00 14.63
C ALA A 156 12.32 -5.92 13.77
N VAL A 157 12.55 -5.97 12.45
CA VAL A 157 11.85 -6.90 11.56
C VAL A 157 12.10 -8.35 11.98
N TYR A 158 13.35 -8.70 12.25
CA TYR A 158 13.74 -10.08 12.59
C TYR A 158 13.28 -10.50 13.96
N GLU A 159 13.30 -9.59 14.92
CA GLU A 159 12.74 -9.82 16.25
C GLU A 159 11.24 -10.11 16.16
N ALA A 160 10.50 -9.30 15.37
CA ALA A 160 9.08 -9.48 15.15
C ALA A 160 8.75 -10.79 14.41
N LEU A 161 9.54 -11.17 13.40
CA LEU A 161 9.37 -12.44 12.68
C LEU A 161 9.61 -13.63 13.60
N ASN A 162 10.69 -13.60 14.41
CA ASN A 162 10.98 -14.65 15.38
C ASN A 162 9.83 -14.84 16.37
N LEU A 163 9.36 -13.76 16.99
CA LEU A 163 8.24 -13.77 17.91
C LEU A 163 6.95 -14.29 17.27
N SER A 164 6.64 -13.80 16.07
CA SER A 164 5.43 -14.14 15.36
C SER A 164 5.39 -15.60 14.94
N SER A 165 6.52 -16.13 14.50
CA SER A 165 6.66 -17.54 14.14
C SER A 165 6.54 -18.44 15.37
N LEU A 166 7.32 -18.15 16.44
CA LEU A 166 7.33 -18.93 17.67
C LEU A 166 5.94 -19.06 18.29
N TRP A 167 5.18 -17.97 18.28
CA TRP A 167 3.84 -17.94 18.86
C TRP A 167 2.72 -18.14 17.83
N ARG A 168 3.05 -18.44 16.56
CA ARG A 168 2.08 -18.67 15.48
C ARG A 168 1.02 -17.56 15.45
N LEU A 169 1.47 -16.31 15.38
CA LEU A 169 0.58 -15.14 15.41
C LEU A 169 -0.20 -15.01 14.11
N PRO A 170 -1.45 -14.52 14.14
CA PRO A 170 -2.21 -14.20 12.94
C PRO A 170 -1.71 -12.87 12.35
N LEU A 171 -0.49 -12.90 11.78
CA LEU A 171 0.20 -11.76 11.20
C LEU A 171 0.38 -11.95 9.70
N LEU A 172 -0.14 -11.01 8.92
CA LEU A 172 0.03 -10.92 7.47
C LEU A 172 0.99 -9.75 7.17
N VAL A 173 2.17 -10.07 6.65
CA VAL A 173 3.18 -9.07 6.28
C VAL A 173 3.16 -8.89 4.78
N ILE A 174 2.80 -7.70 4.30
CA ILE A 174 2.77 -7.33 2.88
C ILE A 174 4.02 -6.53 2.59
N VAL A 175 4.84 -7.04 1.69
CA VAL A 175 6.07 -6.39 1.24
C VAL A 175 5.86 -5.79 -0.13
N GLU A 176 5.92 -4.46 -0.22
CA GLU A 176 5.90 -3.72 -1.48
C GLU A 176 7.36 -3.57 -1.95
N ASN A 177 7.83 -4.59 -2.69
CA ASN A 177 9.21 -4.63 -3.17
C ASN A 177 9.34 -3.92 -4.51
N ASN A 178 9.85 -2.71 -4.50
CA ASN A 178 10.14 -1.92 -5.70
C ASN A 178 11.64 -1.89 -6.07
N GLY A 179 12.46 -2.68 -5.38
CA GLY A 179 13.88 -2.88 -5.66
C GLY A 179 14.79 -1.73 -5.23
N ILE A 180 14.25 -0.69 -4.56
CA ILE A 180 15.03 0.48 -4.18
C ILE A 180 14.53 1.11 -2.88
N ALA A 181 15.42 1.22 -1.90
CA ALA A 181 15.18 1.95 -0.66
C ALA A 181 15.71 3.38 -0.80
N GLN A 182 14.82 4.36 -0.81
CA GLN A 182 15.14 5.77 -1.06
C GLN A 182 15.89 5.94 -2.39
N SER A 183 17.19 6.01 -2.38
CA SER A 183 18.09 6.13 -3.55
C SER A 183 19.05 4.94 -3.70
N THR A 184 18.96 3.94 -2.81
CA THR A 184 19.87 2.79 -2.78
C THR A 184 19.17 1.53 -3.27
N PRO A 185 19.65 0.89 -4.35
CA PRO A 185 19.13 -0.41 -4.78
C PRO A 185 19.16 -1.43 -3.63
N THR A 186 18.08 -2.18 -3.44
CA THR A 186 17.94 -3.15 -2.35
C THR A 186 19.07 -4.16 -2.32
N THR A 187 19.59 -4.57 -3.49
CA THR A 187 20.74 -5.46 -3.61
C THR A 187 22.06 -4.91 -3.05
N ARG A 188 22.14 -3.60 -2.80
CA ARG A 188 23.33 -2.97 -2.19
C ARG A 188 23.22 -2.80 -0.68
N GLN A 189 22.03 -2.99 -0.11
CA GLN A 189 21.81 -2.82 1.33
C GLN A 189 21.36 -4.10 2.03
N MET A 190 20.86 -5.10 1.29
CA MET A 190 20.35 -6.33 1.85
C MET A 190 21.03 -7.54 1.21
N ALA A 191 21.72 -8.34 2.01
CA ALA A 191 22.22 -9.65 1.61
C ALA A 191 21.07 -10.66 1.58
N GLY A 192 21.03 -11.51 0.55
CA GLY A 192 19.97 -12.51 0.36
C GLY A 192 18.67 -11.87 -0.16
N THR A 193 17.56 -12.54 0.10
CA THR A 193 16.23 -12.15 -0.38
C THR A 193 15.23 -12.07 0.77
N VAL A 194 14.12 -11.36 0.57
CA VAL A 194 12.97 -11.34 1.50
C VAL A 194 12.53 -12.76 1.82
N ARG A 195 12.36 -13.60 0.79
CA ARG A 195 12.00 -15.02 0.94
C ARG A 195 12.95 -15.75 1.88
N ALA A 196 14.25 -15.75 1.60
CA ALA A 196 15.24 -16.51 2.38
C ALA A 196 15.27 -16.04 3.85
N ARG A 197 15.08 -14.74 4.07
CA ARG A 197 15.04 -14.17 5.43
C ARG A 197 13.77 -14.58 6.17
N ALA A 198 12.60 -14.55 5.53
CA ALA A 198 11.35 -15.01 6.14
C ALA A 198 11.43 -16.51 6.50
N GLU A 199 11.89 -17.34 5.55
CA GLU A 199 12.02 -18.78 5.71
C GLU A 199 13.03 -19.16 6.80
N ALA A 200 14.10 -18.37 7.03
CA ALA A 200 15.06 -18.58 8.10
C ALA A 200 14.42 -18.50 9.50
N PHE A 201 13.32 -17.78 9.65
CA PHE A 201 12.51 -17.73 10.89
C PHE A 201 11.32 -18.71 10.87
N GLY A 202 11.24 -19.59 9.87
CA GLY A 202 10.11 -20.52 9.71
C GLY A 202 8.80 -19.82 9.29
N VAL A 203 8.88 -18.59 8.76
CA VAL A 203 7.72 -17.86 8.24
C VAL A 203 7.51 -18.21 6.78
N ARG A 204 6.27 -18.57 6.43
CA ARG A 204 5.90 -18.86 5.04
C ARG A 204 6.03 -17.59 4.20
N HIS A 205 6.49 -17.76 2.96
CA HIS A 205 6.61 -16.68 1.98
C HIS A 205 5.82 -17.03 0.71
N HIS A 206 5.18 -16.00 0.13
CA HIS A 206 4.50 -16.08 -1.16
C HIS A 206 4.84 -14.85 -2.00
N GLY A 207 5.24 -15.04 -3.26
CA GLY A 207 5.59 -13.95 -4.19
C GLY A 207 4.46 -13.68 -5.16
N ILE A 208 4.17 -12.41 -5.44
CA ILE A 208 3.18 -11.93 -6.43
C ILE A 208 3.90 -11.04 -7.45
N GLU A 209 3.77 -11.40 -8.73
CA GLU A 209 4.34 -10.63 -9.86
C GLU A 209 3.25 -9.99 -10.74
N SER A 210 1.98 -10.28 -10.45
CA SER A 210 0.82 -9.79 -11.20
C SER A 210 0.26 -8.49 -10.61
N SER A 211 -0.32 -7.65 -11.46
CA SER A 211 -1.19 -6.54 -11.07
C SER A 211 -2.67 -6.82 -11.35
N ASP A 212 -3.03 -8.05 -11.73
CA ASP A 212 -4.42 -8.50 -11.90
C ASP A 212 -5.07 -8.76 -10.55
N LEU A 213 -6.03 -7.93 -10.17
CA LEU A 213 -6.69 -8.00 -8.85
C LEU A 213 -7.40 -9.33 -8.63
N SER A 214 -8.01 -9.91 -9.68
CA SER A 214 -8.71 -11.19 -9.55
C SER A 214 -7.73 -12.32 -9.31
N ALA A 215 -6.67 -12.41 -10.13
CA ALA A 215 -5.63 -13.41 -9.99
C ALA A 215 -4.94 -13.34 -8.61
N ILE A 216 -4.59 -12.12 -8.17
CA ILE A 216 -3.99 -11.91 -6.85
C ILE A 216 -4.91 -12.43 -5.73
N ARG A 217 -6.21 -12.13 -5.82
CA ARG A 217 -7.18 -12.59 -4.81
C ARG A 217 -7.37 -14.09 -4.80
N ASP A 218 -7.43 -14.71 -5.97
CA ASP A 218 -7.56 -16.16 -6.10
C ASP A 218 -6.38 -16.89 -5.46
N GLU A 219 -5.16 -16.35 -5.64
CA GLU A 219 -3.95 -16.87 -5.01
C GLU A 219 -3.90 -16.63 -3.49
N LEU A 220 -4.28 -15.42 -3.05
CA LEU A 220 -4.10 -15.02 -1.65
C LEU A 220 -5.23 -15.47 -0.72
N ALA A 221 -6.46 -15.66 -1.23
CA ALA A 221 -7.61 -16.01 -0.38
C ALA A 221 -7.36 -17.26 0.50
N PRO A 222 -6.88 -18.40 -0.02
CA PRO A 222 -6.60 -19.57 0.81
C PRO A 222 -5.44 -19.34 1.79
N LEU A 223 -4.44 -18.53 1.42
CA LEU A 223 -3.29 -18.22 2.27
C LEU A 223 -3.69 -17.34 3.46
N VAL A 224 -4.49 -16.30 3.21
CA VAL A 224 -5.02 -15.41 4.26
C VAL A 224 -5.98 -16.19 5.18
N ALA A 225 -6.84 -17.05 4.64
CA ALA A 225 -7.66 -17.94 5.44
C ALA A 225 -6.80 -18.86 6.34
N GLY A 226 -5.66 -19.33 5.84
CA GLY A 226 -4.70 -20.09 6.62
C GLY A 226 -4.11 -19.31 7.80
N VAL A 227 -3.80 -18.01 7.61
CA VAL A 227 -3.36 -17.13 8.71
C VAL A 227 -4.44 -17.00 9.77
N ARG A 228 -5.69 -16.73 9.36
CA ARG A 228 -6.85 -16.60 10.27
C ARG A 228 -7.13 -17.85 11.08
N SER A 229 -6.92 -19.03 10.50
CA SER A 229 -7.16 -20.32 11.15
C SER A 229 -6.01 -20.80 12.03
N GLY A 230 -5.06 -19.94 12.36
CA GLY A 230 -3.93 -20.28 13.25
C GLY A 230 -2.74 -20.92 12.52
N GLY A 231 -2.65 -20.81 11.20
CA GLY A 231 -1.50 -21.28 10.40
C GLY A 231 -0.17 -20.57 10.69
N GLY A 232 -0.21 -19.51 11.52
CA GLY A 232 0.95 -18.67 11.83
C GLY A 232 1.15 -17.56 10.80
N PRO A 233 2.24 -16.78 10.92
CA PRO A 233 2.49 -15.62 10.06
C PRO A 233 2.74 -16.01 8.60
N LEU A 234 2.46 -15.04 7.71
CA LEU A 234 2.69 -15.14 6.28
C LEU A 234 3.32 -13.85 5.79
N VAL A 235 4.38 -13.95 5.00
CA VAL A 235 4.95 -12.86 4.21
C VAL A 235 4.45 -13.00 2.77
N VAL A 236 3.82 -11.95 2.24
CA VAL A 236 3.46 -11.84 0.82
C VAL A 236 4.28 -10.71 0.22
N GLU A 237 5.12 -11.05 -0.75
CA GLU A 237 6.00 -10.11 -1.43
C GLU A 237 5.46 -9.77 -2.81
N PHE A 238 5.08 -8.52 -3.00
CA PHE A 238 4.67 -8.00 -4.30
C PHE A 238 5.86 -7.38 -5.03
N ALA A 239 6.16 -7.88 -6.21
CA ALA A 239 7.06 -7.18 -7.13
C ALA A 239 6.33 -5.94 -7.68
N THR A 240 6.73 -4.77 -7.23
CA THR A 240 6.09 -3.50 -7.57
C THR A 240 7.01 -2.57 -8.32
N HIS A 241 6.45 -1.50 -8.88
CA HIS A 241 7.20 -0.46 -9.56
C HIS A 241 6.84 0.90 -8.96
N ARG A 242 7.86 1.65 -8.52
CA ARG A 242 7.66 3.03 -8.09
C ARG A 242 7.80 3.96 -9.29
N LEU A 243 6.74 4.71 -9.65
CA LEU A 243 6.74 5.58 -10.83
C LEU A 243 7.42 6.93 -10.58
N GLY A 244 7.35 7.44 -9.35
CA GLY A 244 7.94 8.72 -8.98
C GLY A 244 9.25 8.60 -8.20
N PRO A 245 9.86 9.75 -7.82
CA PRO A 245 10.98 9.81 -6.89
C PRO A 245 10.61 9.24 -5.51
N HIS A 246 11.59 9.13 -4.61
CA HIS A 246 11.27 8.71 -3.23
C HIS A 246 10.31 9.69 -2.57
N SER A 247 10.60 11.00 -2.65
CA SER A 247 9.77 12.07 -2.09
C SER A 247 9.83 13.37 -2.91
N LYS A 248 10.97 14.05 -2.98
CA LYS A 248 11.12 15.45 -3.43
C LYS A 248 11.97 15.64 -4.69
N GLY A 249 11.89 14.78 -5.68
CA GLY A 249 12.75 14.90 -6.87
C GLY A 249 14.17 14.38 -6.65
N ASP A 250 14.33 13.51 -5.65
CA ASP A 250 15.56 12.79 -5.29
C ASP A 250 15.72 11.49 -6.11
N ASP A 251 15.14 11.44 -7.30
CA ASP A 251 15.20 10.27 -8.16
C ASP A 251 16.53 10.19 -8.90
N THR A 252 17.36 9.26 -8.48
CA THR A 252 18.67 8.99 -9.07
C THR A 252 18.69 7.75 -9.96
N ARG A 253 17.51 7.18 -10.25
CA ARG A 253 17.38 5.99 -11.09
C ARG A 253 17.74 6.30 -12.54
N ASP A 254 18.29 5.30 -13.22
CA ASP A 254 18.50 5.33 -14.66
C ASP A 254 17.15 5.60 -15.37
N PRO A 255 17.10 6.50 -16.37
CA PRO A 255 15.92 6.77 -17.18
C PRO A 255 15.28 5.51 -17.78
N GLU A 256 16.08 4.51 -18.14
CA GLU A 256 15.59 3.21 -18.63
C GLU A 256 14.78 2.47 -17.57
N THR A 257 15.27 2.43 -16.33
CA THR A 257 14.54 1.83 -15.20
C THR A 257 13.19 2.53 -14.97
N VAL A 258 13.17 3.86 -15.06
CA VAL A 258 11.93 4.63 -14.93
C VAL A 258 10.97 4.35 -16.08
N ARG A 259 11.47 4.21 -17.31
CA ARG A 259 10.68 3.85 -18.48
C ARG A 259 10.05 2.46 -18.30
N GLN A 260 10.85 1.46 -17.92
CA GLN A 260 10.35 0.10 -17.66
C GLN A 260 9.29 0.06 -16.57
N ALA A 261 9.43 0.87 -15.52
CA ALA A 261 8.39 1.00 -14.48
C ALA A 261 7.08 1.54 -15.07
N ARG A 262 7.14 2.53 -15.96
CA ARG A 262 5.96 3.08 -16.66
C ARG A 262 5.33 2.10 -17.64
N ASP A 263 6.16 1.31 -18.33
CA ASP A 263 5.67 0.28 -19.27
C ASP A 263 4.92 -0.84 -18.55
N ASN A 264 5.25 -1.11 -17.29
CA ASN A 264 4.59 -2.09 -16.42
C ASN A 264 3.53 -1.49 -15.49
N ASP A 265 3.19 -0.20 -15.65
CA ASP A 265 2.17 0.44 -14.84
C ASP A 265 0.79 -0.19 -15.08
N TRP A 266 0.13 -0.60 -14.00
CA TRP A 266 -1.22 -1.15 -14.04
C TRP A 266 -2.20 -0.21 -14.77
N TYR A 267 -2.03 1.11 -14.61
CA TYR A 267 -2.88 2.11 -15.24
C TYR A 267 -2.94 1.94 -16.77
N ARG A 268 -1.77 1.82 -17.42
CA ARG A 268 -1.67 1.56 -18.84
C ARG A 268 -2.27 0.21 -19.21
N LEU A 269 -1.96 -0.80 -18.42
CA LEU A 269 -2.37 -2.17 -18.69
C LEU A 269 -3.88 -2.38 -18.60
N TYR A 270 -4.56 -1.69 -17.66
CA TYR A 270 -6.02 -1.71 -17.55
C TYR A 270 -6.69 -0.85 -18.63
N ALA A 271 -6.09 0.30 -19.00
CA ALA A 271 -6.58 1.14 -20.09
C ALA A 271 -6.55 0.40 -21.44
N GLU A 272 -5.51 -0.41 -21.69
CA GLU A 272 -5.40 -1.22 -22.91
C GLU A 272 -6.41 -2.38 -22.94
N ALA A 273 -6.78 -2.93 -21.77
CA ALA A 273 -7.69 -4.06 -21.68
C ALA A 273 -9.15 -3.70 -21.97
N ASP A 274 -9.62 -2.53 -21.56
CA ASP A 274 -10.98 -2.01 -21.83
C ASP A 274 -10.95 -0.46 -21.89
N PRO A 275 -10.59 0.11 -23.05
CA PRO A 275 -10.33 1.55 -23.16
C PRO A 275 -11.54 2.43 -22.85
N GLU A 276 -12.75 2.02 -23.29
CA GLU A 276 -13.94 2.83 -23.10
C GLU A 276 -14.43 2.85 -21.66
N ARG A 277 -14.46 1.67 -21.01
CA ARG A 277 -14.80 1.55 -19.61
C ARG A 277 -13.81 2.28 -18.74
N PHE A 278 -12.51 2.10 -19.02
CA PHE A 278 -11.44 2.76 -18.31
C PHE A 278 -11.55 4.29 -18.42
N ALA A 279 -11.71 4.84 -19.61
CA ALA A 279 -11.80 6.29 -19.82
C ALA A 279 -12.98 6.93 -19.06
N ARG A 280 -14.14 6.27 -19.04
CA ARG A 280 -15.30 6.75 -18.24
C ARG A 280 -15.02 6.77 -16.76
N ALA A 281 -14.42 5.69 -16.23
CA ALA A 281 -14.08 5.59 -14.80
C ALA A 281 -12.99 6.59 -14.42
N ASP A 282 -11.98 6.76 -15.27
CA ASP A 282 -10.87 7.69 -15.08
C ASP A 282 -11.35 9.14 -14.98
N GLU A 283 -12.18 9.58 -15.94
CA GLU A 283 -12.77 10.91 -15.91
C GLU A 283 -13.62 11.15 -14.65
N ALA A 284 -14.42 10.16 -14.26
CA ALA A 284 -15.26 10.26 -13.08
C ALA A 284 -14.44 10.42 -11.79
N GLN A 285 -13.37 9.63 -11.62
CA GLN A 285 -12.54 9.73 -10.42
C GLN A 285 -11.65 10.97 -10.41
N ARG A 286 -11.16 11.41 -11.56
CA ARG A 286 -10.47 12.69 -11.69
C ARG A 286 -11.37 13.84 -11.26
N ALA A 287 -12.58 13.91 -11.79
CA ALA A 287 -13.55 14.95 -11.42
C ALA A 287 -13.91 14.91 -9.92
N ARG A 288 -14.02 13.70 -9.32
CA ARG A 288 -14.23 13.51 -7.88
C ARG A 288 -13.09 14.09 -7.07
N VAL A 289 -11.85 13.77 -7.42
CA VAL A 289 -10.66 14.27 -6.71
C VAL A 289 -10.53 15.78 -6.86
N ASP A 290 -10.72 16.32 -8.06
CA ASP A 290 -10.68 17.78 -8.31
C ASP A 290 -11.72 18.54 -7.47
N ALA A 291 -12.91 17.97 -7.30
CA ALA A 291 -13.94 18.56 -6.44
C ALA A 291 -13.52 18.54 -4.97
N ILE A 292 -12.94 17.44 -4.50
CA ILE A 292 -12.44 17.30 -3.12
C ILE A 292 -11.29 18.28 -2.87
N VAL A 293 -10.35 18.40 -3.80
CA VAL A 293 -9.23 19.35 -3.68
C VAL A 293 -9.75 20.78 -3.52
N ARG A 294 -10.69 21.21 -4.37
CA ARG A 294 -11.28 22.56 -4.26
C ARG A 294 -11.99 22.77 -2.92
N GLU A 295 -12.76 21.80 -2.49
CA GLU A 295 -13.54 21.86 -1.26
C GLU A 295 -12.63 21.90 -0.01
N VAL A 296 -11.66 20.97 0.08
CA VAL A 296 -10.75 20.87 1.22
C VAL A 296 -9.80 22.08 1.28
N SER A 297 -9.28 22.54 0.13
CA SER A 297 -8.40 23.71 0.10
C SER A 297 -9.08 24.97 0.61
N ALA A 298 -10.40 25.09 0.46
CA ALA A 298 -11.18 26.21 0.95
C ALA A 298 -11.54 26.13 2.45
N ARG A 299 -11.33 24.99 3.09
CA ARG A 299 -11.61 24.80 4.52
C ARG A 299 -10.65 25.64 5.39
N PRO A 300 -11.08 26.09 6.58
CA PRO A 300 -10.18 26.74 7.53
C PRO A 300 -9.10 25.78 8.02
N PRO A 301 -7.97 26.29 8.57
CA PRO A 301 -6.96 25.46 9.20
C PRO A 301 -7.54 24.59 10.32
N SER A 302 -7.06 23.37 10.42
CA SER A 302 -7.38 22.46 11.51
C SER A 302 -6.98 23.07 12.86
N ARG A 303 -7.80 22.85 13.87
CA ARG A 303 -7.49 23.21 15.25
C ARG A 303 -7.36 21.92 16.04
N TRP A 304 -6.13 21.57 16.35
CA TRP A 304 -5.90 20.46 17.28
C TRP A 304 -6.45 20.85 18.66
N ARG A 305 -7.32 20.03 19.18
CA ARG A 305 -7.81 20.14 20.56
C ARG A 305 -7.28 18.92 21.31
N PRO A 306 -6.42 19.11 22.34
CA PRO A 306 -5.88 18.01 23.12
C PRO A 306 -6.98 17.24 23.86
#